data_e18362b662df5f5036bf093d313afb53
#
_entry.id   e18362b662df5f5036bf093d313afb53
#
_cell.length_a   1.000
_cell.length_b   1.000
_cell.length_c   1.000
_cell.angle_alpha   90.00
_cell.angle_beta   90.00
_cell.angle_gamma   90.00
#
_symmetry.space_group_name_H-M   'P 1'
#
loop_
_entity.id
_entity.type
_entity.pdbx_description
1 polymer ?
#
loop_
_entity_poly.entity_id
_entity_poly.type
_entity_poly.pdbx_seq_one_letter_code
_entity_poly.pdbx_strand_id
1 'polypeptide(L)'
;SQIRKNRLHFGLVFQSFNLFPQYSVIDNIMLAPRLAAKEQIKQTGEYMGAKNHKDAQKIIRETALSLLEKVGLSEKSESYPCNLSGGQQQRVAIARALALNPDVLCFDEPTSALDPELTGEVLNVIRSLKTSDSTMIVVTHEIEFARDVADKIIFMADGVIAEQGTPEQVINNPQNPRTQAFLSRFNH
;
A
#
# COMPACT_ATOMS: atom_id res chain seq x y z
N SER A 1 17.22 12.33 -11.96
CA SER A 1 16.26 13.34 -12.47
C SER A 1 15.27 13.72 -11.38
N GLN A 2 14.71 14.92 -11.40
CA GLN A 2 13.71 15.40 -10.44
C GLN A 2 12.48 14.48 -10.38
N ILE A 3 12.05 13.95 -11.53
CA ILE A 3 10.93 12.98 -11.61
C ILE A 3 11.16 11.75 -10.73
N ARG A 4 12.39 11.22 -10.71
CA ARG A 4 12.72 10.07 -9.87
C ARG A 4 12.63 10.41 -8.37
N LYS A 5 13.08 11.60 -7.96
CA LYS A 5 12.96 12.06 -6.57
C LYS A 5 11.47 12.22 -6.18
N ASN A 6 10.68 12.84 -7.04
CA ASN A 6 9.25 13.04 -6.79
C ASN A 6 8.49 11.71 -6.64
N ARG A 7 8.88 10.65 -7.39
CA ARG A 7 8.27 9.32 -7.25
C ARG A 7 8.50 8.66 -5.91
N LEU A 8 9.54 9.02 -5.17
CA LEU A 8 9.82 8.46 -3.85
C LEU A 8 8.81 8.92 -2.78
N HIS A 9 8.09 10.02 -3.05
CA HIS A 9 7.01 10.50 -2.17
C HIS A 9 5.73 9.64 -2.27
N PHE A 10 5.64 8.74 -3.27
CA PHE A 10 4.46 7.91 -3.50
C PHE A 10 4.81 6.44 -3.34
N GLY A 11 4.09 5.75 -2.48
CA GLY A 11 4.05 4.29 -2.41
C GLY A 11 2.88 3.77 -3.23
N LEU A 12 3.11 2.83 -4.15
CA LEU A 12 2.08 2.25 -5.00
C LEU A 12 1.91 0.78 -4.70
N VAL A 13 0.67 0.37 -4.45
CA VAL A 13 0.25 -1.02 -4.30
C VAL A 13 -0.77 -1.30 -5.39
N PHE A 14 -0.44 -2.22 -6.29
CA PHE A 14 -1.26 -2.57 -7.44
C PHE A 14 -2.17 -3.76 -7.15
N GLN A 15 -3.17 -3.95 -7.99
CA GLN A 15 -4.02 -5.12 -8.03
C GLN A 15 -3.22 -6.43 -8.15
N SER A 16 -2.24 -6.46 -9.05
CA SER A 16 -1.25 -7.55 -9.13
C SER A 16 -0.11 -7.26 -8.16
N PHE A 17 0.31 -8.26 -7.41
CA PHE A 17 1.30 -8.12 -6.33
C PHE A 17 2.66 -7.60 -6.82
N ASN A 18 3.03 -7.92 -8.08
CA ASN A 18 4.25 -7.47 -8.77
C ASN A 18 5.52 -7.68 -7.92
N LEU A 19 5.58 -8.79 -7.18
CA LEU A 19 6.78 -9.18 -6.46
C LEU A 19 7.81 -9.74 -7.45
N PHE A 20 9.07 -9.49 -7.17
CA PHE A 20 10.17 -10.07 -7.93
C PHE A 20 10.33 -11.55 -7.54
N PRO A 21 10.03 -12.51 -8.42
CA PRO A 21 9.96 -13.92 -8.06
C PRO A 21 11.33 -14.52 -7.68
N GLN A 22 12.42 -13.91 -8.16
CA GLN A 22 13.80 -14.33 -7.90
C GLN A 22 14.35 -13.82 -6.56
N TYR A 23 13.64 -12.94 -5.86
CA TYR A 23 14.03 -12.39 -4.56
C TYR A 23 13.18 -12.99 -3.44
N SER A 24 13.79 -13.18 -2.27
CA SER A 24 13.06 -13.50 -1.05
C SER A 24 12.11 -12.36 -0.67
N VAL A 25 11.21 -12.64 0.27
CA VAL A 25 10.27 -11.64 0.82
C VAL A 25 11.02 -10.42 1.34
N ILE A 26 12.03 -10.63 2.17
CA ILE A 26 12.81 -9.52 2.74
C ILE A 26 13.58 -8.76 1.67
N ASP A 27 14.14 -9.45 0.67
CA ASP A 27 14.86 -8.79 -0.41
C ASP A 27 13.93 -7.98 -1.33
N ASN A 28 12.69 -8.43 -1.54
CA ASN A 28 11.66 -7.63 -2.22
C ASN A 28 11.43 -6.28 -1.53
N ILE A 29 11.38 -6.28 -0.19
CA ILE A 29 11.16 -5.06 0.60
C ILE A 29 12.42 -4.18 0.60
N MET A 30 13.60 -4.77 0.74
CA MET A 30 14.86 -4.05 0.87
C MET A 30 15.40 -3.48 -0.45
N LEU A 31 14.92 -3.94 -1.62
CA LEU A 31 15.50 -3.59 -2.92
C LEU A 31 15.52 -2.08 -3.17
N ALA A 32 14.38 -1.42 -3.07
CA ALA A 32 14.26 0.01 -3.32
C ALA A 32 15.04 0.86 -2.29
N PRO A 33 14.96 0.60 -0.97
CA PRO A 33 15.80 1.27 0.04
C PRO A 33 17.31 1.10 -0.20
N ARG A 34 17.75 -0.09 -0.60
CA ARG A 34 19.19 -0.34 -0.94
C ARG A 34 19.67 0.55 -2.09
N LEU A 35 18.83 0.69 -3.13
CA LEU A 35 19.14 1.55 -4.27
C LEU A 35 19.13 3.05 -3.87
N ALA A 36 18.15 3.46 -3.07
CA ALA A 36 18.08 4.83 -2.53
C ALA A 36 19.29 5.17 -1.67
N ALA A 37 19.65 4.28 -0.74
CA ALA A 37 20.82 4.46 0.14
C ALA A 37 22.14 4.59 -0.67
N LYS A 38 22.32 3.75 -1.70
CA LYS A 38 23.51 3.83 -2.56
C LYS A 38 23.63 5.17 -3.27
N GLU A 39 22.52 5.71 -3.75
CA GLU A 39 22.49 7.00 -4.44
C GLU A 39 22.67 8.15 -3.44
N GLN A 40 21.98 8.12 -2.31
CA GLN A 40 22.01 9.18 -1.31
C GLN A 40 23.37 9.28 -0.63
N ILE A 41 23.98 8.18 -0.19
CA ILE A 41 25.33 8.18 0.40
C ILE A 41 26.35 8.78 -0.59
N LYS A 42 26.21 8.47 -1.89
CA LYS A 42 27.09 9.07 -2.92
C LYS A 42 26.89 10.58 -3.08
N GLN A 43 25.67 11.09 -2.88
CA GLN A 43 25.33 12.50 -3.09
C GLN A 43 25.54 13.36 -1.83
N THR A 44 25.16 12.87 -0.66
CA THR A 44 25.11 13.63 0.61
C THR A 44 26.05 13.09 1.68
N GLY A 45 26.66 11.93 1.46
CA GLY A 45 27.54 11.27 2.43
C GLY A 45 26.83 10.41 3.46
N GLU A 46 25.49 10.41 3.51
CA GLU A 46 24.74 9.62 4.50
C GLU A 46 23.36 9.19 4.02
N TYR A 47 22.79 8.15 4.67
CA TYR A 47 21.41 7.68 4.50
C TYR A 47 20.84 7.29 5.86
N MET A 48 19.77 7.95 6.33
CA MET A 48 19.16 7.71 7.64
C MET A 48 20.17 7.66 8.80
N GLY A 49 21.17 8.55 8.77
CA GLY A 49 22.26 8.60 9.76
C GLY A 49 23.44 7.63 9.51
N ALA A 50 23.29 6.69 8.57
CA ALA A 50 24.39 5.79 8.19
C ALA A 50 25.34 6.47 7.21
N LYS A 51 26.64 6.51 7.54
CA LYS A 51 27.69 7.13 6.71
C LYS A 51 28.35 6.17 5.71
N ASN A 52 27.99 4.90 5.77
CA ASN A 52 28.52 3.87 4.86
C ASN A 52 27.45 2.85 4.50
N HIS A 53 27.70 2.08 3.44
CA HIS A 53 26.76 1.09 2.93
C HIS A 53 26.47 -0.06 3.90
N LYS A 54 27.44 -0.44 4.75
CA LYS A 54 27.24 -1.56 5.70
C LYS A 54 26.24 -1.17 6.79
N ASP A 55 26.36 0.02 7.35
CA ASP A 55 25.45 0.51 8.38
C ASP A 55 24.05 0.79 7.78
N ALA A 56 24.01 1.37 6.57
CA ALA A 56 22.74 1.56 5.85
C ALA A 56 22.02 0.23 5.61
N GLN A 57 22.73 -0.84 5.22
CA GLN A 57 22.15 -2.16 5.04
C GLN A 57 21.56 -2.74 6.33
N LYS A 58 22.21 -2.51 7.48
CA LYS A 58 21.68 -2.94 8.77
C LYS A 58 20.35 -2.24 9.09
N ILE A 59 20.30 -0.91 8.96
CA ILE A 59 19.09 -0.11 9.19
C ILE A 59 17.95 -0.57 8.24
N ILE A 60 18.27 -0.75 6.95
CA ILE A 60 17.28 -1.19 5.96
C ILE A 60 16.72 -2.58 6.32
N ARG A 61 17.57 -3.52 6.78
CA ARG A 61 17.11 -4.84 7.19
C ARG A 61 16.22 -4.79 8.43
N GLU A 62 16.60 -4.02 9.44
CA GLU A 62 15.80 -3.82 10.65
C GLU A 62 14.44 -3.20 10.31
N THR A 63 14.42 -2.17 9.46
CA THR A 63 13.17 -1.58 8.96
C THR A 63 12.32 -2.60 8.21
N ALA A 64 12.91 -3.40 7.32
CA ALA A 64 12.17 -4.42 6.57
C ALA A 64 11.56 -5.50 7.49
N LEU A 65 12.28 -5.93 8.52
CA LEU A 65 11.75 -6.88 9.52
C LEU A 65 10.60 -6.28 10.32
N SER A 66 10.70 -5.03 10.75
CA SER A 66 9.61 -4.33 11.43
C SER A 66 8.37 -4.17 10.54
N LEU A 67 8.56 -3.92 9.23
CA LEU A 67 7.45 -3.87 8.29
C LEU A 67 6.80 -5.24 8.08
N LEU A 68 7.59 -6.32 8.07
CA LEU A 68 7.06 -7.68 8.01
C LEU A 68 6.25 -8.04 9.26
N GLU A 69 6.68 -7.59 10.42
CA GLU A 69 5.91 -7.73 11.66
C GLU A 69 4.58 -6.99 11.57
N LYS A 70 4.59 -5.73 11.11
CA LYS A 70 3.38 -4.92 10.90
C LYS A 70 2.35 -5.60 10.00
N VAL A 71 2.78 -6.34 8.97
CA VAL A 71 1.87 -7.04 8.05
C VAL A 71 1.65 -8.50 8.43
N GLY A 72 2.13 -8.95 9.61
CA GLY A 72 1.93 -10.30 10.14
C GLY A 72 2.66 -11.40 9.35
N LEU A 73 3.88 -11.13 8.85
CA LEU A 73 4.64 -12.04 8.01
C LEU A 73 6.10 -12.24 8.47
N SER A 74 6.40 -12.05 9.77
CA SER A 74 7.76 -12.18 10.33
C SER A 74 8.41 -13.52 9.98
N GLU A 75 7.64 -14.63 10.09
CA GLU A 75 8.07 -16.00 9.82
C GLU A 75 8.38 -16.28 8.35
N LYS A 76 7.98 -15.36 7.44
CA LYS A 76 8.09 -15.53 5.98
C LYS A 76 9.24 -14.74 5.36
N SER A 77 10.10 -14.12 6.16
CA SER A 77 11.15 -13.21 5.67
C SER A 77 12.04 -13.82 4.58
N GLU A 78 12.44 -15.07 4.74
CA GLU A 78 13.32 -15.79 3.81
C GLU A 78 12.55 -16.62 2.76
N SER A 79 11.21 -16.61 2.79
CA SER A 79 10.38 -17.30 1.80
C SER A 79 10.44 -16.59 0.44
N TYR A 80 10.08 -17.31 -0.63
CA TYR A 80 9.95 -16.74 -1.97
C TYR A 80 8.47 -16.52 -2.33
N PRO A 81 8.16 -15.59 -3.26
CA PRO A 81 6.78 -15.31 -3.65
C PRO A 81 5.96 -16.54 -4.03
N CYS A 82 6.55 -17.52 -4.71
CA CYS A 82 5.87 -18.77 -5.10
C CYS A 82 5.38 -19.62 -3.90
N ASN A 83 5.92 -19.40 -2.70
CA ASN A 83 5.57 -20.11 -1.47
C ASN A 83 4.56 -19.34 -0.61
N LEU A 84 3.96 -18.27 -1.15
CA LEU A 84 3.02 -17.40 -0.44
C LEU A 84 1.62 -17.50 -1.06
N SER A 85 0.59 -17.43 -0.22
CA SER A 85 -0.78 -17.18 -0.71
C SER A 85 -0.92 -15.79 -1.34
N GLY A 86 -1.97 -15.56 -2.13
CA GLY A 86 -2.25 -14.25 -2.73
C GLY A 86 -2.31 -13.12 -1.69
N GLY A 87 -3.03 -13.34 -0.57
CA GLY A 87 -3.11 -12.37 0.51
C GLY A 87 -1.76 -12.10 1.18
N GLN A 88 -0.91 -13.13 1.32
CA GLN A 88 0.46 -12.95 1.82
C GLN A 88 1.31 -12.15 0.83
N GLN A 89 1.22 -12.43 -0.47
CA GLN A 89 1.92 -11.66 -1.51
C GLN A 89 1.51 -10.20 -1.51
N GLN A 90 0.22 -9.91 -1.36
CA GLN A 90 -0.28 -8.54 -1.29
C GLN A 90 0.23 -7.82 -0.03
N ARG A 91 0.26 -8.49 1.12
CA ARG A 91 0.82 -7.91 2.34
C ARG A 91 2.33 -7.63 2.23
N VAL A 92 3.09 -8.46 1.50
CA VAL A 92 4.50 -8.15 1.14
C VAL A 92 4.58 -6.94 0.22
N ALA A 93 3.69 -6.80 -0.77
CA ALA A 93 3.65 -5.64 -1.67
C ALA A 93 3.35 -4.34 -0.89
N ILE A 94 2.47 -4.39 0.12
CA ILE A 94 2.21 -3.28 1.04
C ILE A 94 3.48 -2.93 1.84
N ALA A 95 4.12 -3.91 2.47
CA ALA A 95 5.37 -3.69 3.22
C ALA A 95 6.47 -3.09 2.33
N ARG A 96 6.59 -3.55 1.09
CA ARG A 96 7.51 -3.00 0.09
C ARG A 96 7.21 -1.53 -0.24
N ALA A 97 5.93 -1.16 -0.39
CA ALA A 97 5.54 0.22 -0.65
C ALA A 97 5.87 1.15 0.54
N LEU A 98 5.72 0.65 1.77
CA LEU A 98 6.06 1.38 3.00
C LEU A 98 7.57 1.56 3.22
N ALA A 99 8.41 0.72 2.62
CA ALA A 99 9.85 0.65 2.93
C ALA A 99 10.65 1.92 2.58
N LEU A 100 10.11 2.79 1.74
CA LEU A 100 10.68 4.10 1.39
C LEU A 100 10.09 5.25 2.21
N ASN A 101 9.21 4.95 3.17
CA ASN A 101 8.50 5.94 3.98
C ASN A 101 7.85 7.04 3.11
N PRO A 102 6.94 6.69 2.19
CA PRO A 102 6.33 7.65 1.27
C PRO A 102 5.37 8.60 2.00
N ASP A 103 5.19 9.82 1.46
CA ASP A 103 4.23 10.80 1.99
C ASP A 103 2.78 10.42 1.65
N VAL A 104 2.58 9.70 0.54
CA VAL A 104 1.27 9.27 0.06
C VAL A 104 1.31 7.80 -0.32
N LEU A 105 0.38 7.00 0.20
CA LEU A 105 0.17 5.61 -0.19
C LEU A 105 -1.03 5.52 -1.14
N CYS A 106 -0.81 4.95 -2.32
CA CYS A 106 -1.85 4.69 -3.30
C CYS A 106 -2.09 3.19 -3.43
N PHE A 107 -3.34 2.78 -3.30
CA PHE A 107 -3.79 1.41 -3.46
C PHE A 107 -4.74 1.34 -4.67
N ASP A 108 -4.41 0.51 -5.64
CA ASP A 108 -5.22 0.29 -6.83
C ASP A 108 -5.82 -1.10 -6.76
N GLU A 109 -7.11 -1.18 -6.36
CA GLU A 109 -7.87 -2.43 -6.21
C GLU A 109 -7.09 -3.52 -5.44
N PRO A 110 -6.61 -3.26 -4.20
CA PRO A 110 -5.65 -4.13 -3.51
C PRO A 110 -6.16 -5.52 -3.17
N THR A 111 -7.45 -5.79 -3.33
CA THR A 111 -8.11 -7.07 -2.99
C THR A 111 -8.71 -7.79 -4.18
N SER A 112 -8.77 -7.17 -5.37
CA SER A 112 -9.50 -7.71 -6.52
C SER A 112 -8.91 -9.00 -7.12
N ALA A 113 -7.61 -9.29 -6.84
CA ALA A 113 -6.95 -10.53 -7.26
C ALA A 113 -6.95 -11.61 -6.14
N LEU A 114 -7.74 -11.43 -5.08
CA LEU A 114 -7.79 -12.31 -3.92
C LEU A 114 -9.11 -13.05 -3.81
N ASP A 115 -9.03 -14.25 -3.23
CA ASP A 115 -10.23 -14.95 -2.78
C ASP A 115 -10.90 -14.18 -1.63
N PRO A 116 -12.24 -14.23 -1.49
CA PRO A 116 -12.97 -13.51 -0.45
C PRO A 116 -12.47 -13.77 0.98
N GLU A 117 -12.01 -14.99 1.25
CA GLU A 117 -11.47 -15.37 2.56
C GLU A 117 -10.18 -14.62 2.92
N LEU A 118 -9.37 -14.24 1.91
CA LEU A 118 -8.10 -13.53 2.09
C LEU A 118 -8.24 -12.01 2.06
N THR A 119 -9.34 -11.50 1.52
CA THR A 119 -9.64 -10.06 1.40
C THR A 119 -9.59 -9.38 2.76
N GLY A 120 -10.25 -9.96 3.77
CA GLY A 120 -10.33 -9.39 5.12
C GLY A 120 -8.96 -9.15 5.78
N GLU A 121 -8.00 -10.06 5.60
CA GLU A 121 -6.66 -9.90 6.15
C GLU A 121 -5.93 -8.70 5.56
N VAL A 122 -6.02 -8.50 4.24
CA VAL A 122 -5.39 -7.38 3.54
C VAL A 122 -6.04 -6.05 3.91
N LEU A 123 -7.38 -5.99 3.95
CA LEU A 123 -8.11 -4.79 4.36
C LEU A 123 -7.80 -4.39 5.81
N ASN A 124 -7.63 -5.37 6.72
CA ASN A 124 -7.24 -5.09 8.10
C ASN A 124 -5.83 -4.49 8.19
N VAL A 125 -4.89 -4.97 7.37
CA VAL A 125 -3.56 -4.36 7.29
C VAL A 125 -3.69 -2.91 6.81
N ILE A 126 -4.43 -2.64 5.71
CA ILE A 126 -4.60 -1.27 5.19
C ILE A 126 -5.27 -0.37 6.25
N ARG A 127 -6.30 -0.88 6.95
CA ARG A 127 -6.95 -0.15 8.05
C ARG A 127 -5.95 0.23 9.16
N SER A 128 -5.03 -0.67 9.52
CA SER A 128 -4.02 -0.43 10.55
C SER A 128 -2.97 0.63 10.16
N LEU A 129 -2.85 0.95 8.87
CA LEU A 129 -1.93 1.99 8.38
C LEU A 129 -2.52 3.40 8.50
N LYS A 130 -3.84 3.53 8.74
CA LYS A 130 -4.47 4.82 8.92
C LYS A 130 -3.99 5.45 10.23
N THR A 131 -3.34 6.60 10.13
CA THR A 131 -2.94 7.46 11.26
C THR A 131 -3.32 8.90 10.93
N SER A 132 -3.26 9.81 11.92
CA SER A 132 -3.50 11.24 11.68
C SER A 132 -2.58 11.87 10.64
N ASP A 133 -1.39 11.31 10.48
CA ASP A 133 -0.32 11.87 9.64
C ASP A 133 -0.16 11.12 8.31
N SER A 134 -0.99 10.08 8.06
CA SER A 134 -0.91 9.29 6.82
C SER A 134 -1.87 9.81 5.77
N THR A 135 -1.40 10.01 4.54
CA THR A 135 -2.25 10.25 3.37
C THR A 135 -2.38 8.98 2.56
N MET A 136 -3.61 8.49 2.42
CA MET A 136 -3.89 7.29 1.62
C MET A 136 -4.94 7.58 0.55
N ILE A 137 -4.71 7.08 -0.66
CA ILE A 137 -5.67 7.07 -1.76
C ILE A 137 -5.96 5.62 -2.08
N VAL A 138 -7.21 5.20 -1.94
CA VAL A 138 -7.61 3.81 -2.17
C VAL A 138 -8.68 3.76 -3.25
N VAL A 139 -8.37 3.08 -4.36
CA VAL A 139 -9.36 2.69 -5.37
C VAL A 139 -9.86 1.31 -4.97
N THR A 140 -11.16 1.16 -4.74
CA THR A 140 -11.73 -0.10 -4.27
C THR A 140 -13.21 -0.22 -4.60
N HIS A 141 -13.70 -1.44 -4.70
CA HIS A 141 -15.11 -1.79 -4.74
C HIS A 141 -15.64 -2.31 -3.38
N GLU A 142 -14.79 -2.36 -2.36
CA GLU A 142 -15.14 -2.78 -1.00
C GLU A 142 -15.83 -1.63 -0.26
N ILE A 143 -17.16 -1.52 -0.42
CA ILE A 143 -17.94 -0.37 0.08
C ILE A 143 -17.91 -0.27 1.61
N GLU A 144 -18.04 -1.39 2.32
CA GLU A 144 -18.00 -1.41 3.79
C GLU A 144 -16.62 -0.94 4.31
N PHE A 145 -15.55 -1.40 3.68
CA PHE A 145 -14.21 -0.94 4.01
C PHE A 145 -14.06 0.57 3.76
N ALA A 146 -14.53 1.07 2.62
CA ALA A 146 -14.48 2.50 2.29
C ALA A 146 -15.29 3.33 3.31
N ARG A 147 -16.48 2.85 3.72
CA ARG A 147 -17.31 3.49 4.76
C ARG A 147 -16.57 3.65 6.08
N ASP A 148 -15.86 2.60 6.52
CA ASP A 148 -15.19 2.55 7.82
C ASP A 148 -13.90 3.34 7.87
N VAL A 149 -13.17 3.44 6.74
CA VAL A 149 -11.79 3.92 6.73
C VAL A 149 -11.65 5.31 6.11
N ALA A 150 -12.48 5.65 5.12
CA ALA A 150 -12.31 6.90 4.39
C ALA A 150 -12.74 8.13 5.19
N ASP A 151 -11.99 9.21 5.08
CA ASP A 151 -12.41 10.55 5.53
C ASP A 151 -13.18 11.26 4.42
N LYS A 152 -12.86 10.92 3.15
CA LYS A 152 -13.52 11.44 1.95
C LYS A 152 -13.69 10.34 0.93
N ILE A 153 -14.86 10.28 0.30
CA ILE A 153 -15.18 9.40 -0.82
C ILE A 153 -15.37 10.22 -2.08
N ILE A 154 -14.87 9.70 -3.18
CA ILE A 154 -15.03 10.24 -4.53
C ILE A 154 -15.61 9.12 -5.39
N PHE A 155 -16.86 9.27 -5.81
CA PHE A 155 -17.49 8.37 -6.76
C PHE A 155 -17.29 8.87 -8.19
N MET A 156 -16.67 8.04 -9.02
CA MET A 156 -16.38 8.36 -10.42
C MET A 156 -17.25 7.52 -11.36
N ALA A 157 -17.82 8.15 -12.35
CA ALA A 157 -18.57 7.51 -13.42
C ALA A 157 -18.29 8.23 -14.75
N ASP A 158 -18.17 7.48 -15.84
CA ASP A 158 -17.91 8.00 -17.21
C ASP A 158 -16.70 8.96 -17.30
N GLY A 159 -15.67 8.69 -16.50
CA GLY A 159 -14.44 9.50 -16.50
C GLY A 159 -14.52 10.84 -15.76
N VAL A 160 -15.64 11.12 -15.06
CA VAL A 160 -15.85 12.34 -14.27
C VAL A 160 -16.20 12.02 -12.82
N ILE A 161 -15.97 12.97 -11.94
CA ILE A 161 -16.43 12.90 -10.56
C ILE A 161 -17.95 13.11 -10.56
N ALA A 162 -18.71 12.05 -10.28
CA ALA A 162 -20.17 12.12 -10.23
C ALA A 162 -20.65 12.60 -8.85
N GLU A 163 -19.97 12.20 -7.77
CA GLU A 163 -20.30 12.62 -6.41
C GLU A 163 -19.05 12.54 -5.53
N GLN A 164 -18.95 13.43 -4.52
CA GLN A 164 -17.89 13.40 -3.52
C GLN A 164 -18.38 13.97 -2.19
N GLY A 165 -17.84 13.46 -1.10
CA GLY A 165 -18.20 13.90 0.25
C GLY A 165 -17.65 12.97 1.32
N THR A 166 -18.21 13.04 2.52
CA THR A 166 -17.94 12.08 3.59
C THR A 166 -18.60 10.73 3.27
N PRO A 167 -18.19 9.62 3.92
CA PRO A 167 -18.89 8.33 3.79
C PRO A 167 -20.38 8.43 4.03
N GLU A 168 -20.80 9.22 5.03
CA GLU A 168 -22.21 9.46 5.33
C GLU A 168 -22.97 10.09 4.15
N GLN A 169 -22.35 11.06 3.49
CA GLN A 169 -22.99 11.76 2.36
C GLN A 169 -23.05 10.91 1.10
N VAL A 170 -21.98 10.17 0.78
CA VAL A 170 -21.86 9.47 -0.51
C VAL A 170 -22.37 8.04 -0.46
N ILE A 171 -22.21 7.33 0.67
CA ILE A 171 -22.64 5.94 0.79
C ILE A 171 -24.04 5.83 1.41
N ASN A 172 -24.26 6.50 2.55
CA ASN A 172 -25.51 6.33 3.30
C ASN A 172 -26.64 7.23 2.76
N ASN A 173 -26.31 8.41 2.22
CA ASN A 173 -27.29 9.36 1.71
C ASN A 173 -26.90 9.96 0.34
N PRO A 174 -26.65 9.13 -0.68
CA PRO A 174 -26.23 9.60 -2.01
C PRO A 174 -27.30 10.45 -2.68
N GLN A 175 -26.90 11.57 -3.28
CA GLN A 175 -27.79 12.48 -3.99
C GLN A 175 -27.75 12.27 -5.50
N ASN A 176 -26.64 11.75 -6.04
CA ASN A 176 -26.53 11.49 -7.47
C ASN A 176 -27.22 10.16 -7.86
N PRO A 177 -28.12 10.15 -8.85
CA PRO A 177 -28.82 8.93 -9.29
C PRO A 177 -27.89 7.78 -9.71
N ARG A 178 -26.70 8.08 -10.23
CA ARG A 178 -25.72 7.05 -10.61
C ARG A 178 -25.07 6.42 -9.40
N THR A 179 -24.75 7.22 -8.37
CA THR A 179 -24.26 6.72 -7.08
C THR A 179 -25.31 5.82 -6.43
N GLN A 180 -26.56 6.25 -6.43
CA GLN A 180 -27.70 5.46 -5.89
C GLN A 180 -27.83 4.12 -6.63
N ALA A 181 -27.81 4.13 -7.98
CA ALA A 181 -27.91 2.94 -8.81
C ALA A 181 -26.72 1.98 -8.63
N PHE A 182 -25.53 2.51 -8.37
CA PHE A 182 -24.35 1.71 -8.06
C PHE A 182 -24.47 1.04 -6.69
N LEU A 183 -24.77 1.82 -5.65
CA LEU A 183 -24.83 1.35 -4.27
C LEU A 183 -26.00 0.38 -4.03
N SER A 184 -27.12 0.52 -4.76
CA SER A 184 -28.25 -0.40 -4.64
C SER A 184 -27.91 -1.87 -4.95
N ARG A 185 -26.80 -2.12 -5.67
CA ARG A 185 -26.32 -3.47 -5.96
C ARG A 185 -25.60 -4.14 -4.78
N PHE A 186 -25.23 -3.37 -3.77
CA PHE A 186 -24.51 -3.84 -2.57
C PHE A 186 -25.39 -3.86 -1.31
N ASN A 187 -26.63 -3.36 -1.40
CA ASN A 187 -27.61 -3.38 -0.31
C ASN A 187 -28.45 -4.67 -0.38
N HIS A 188 -27.81 -5.83 -0.13
CA HIS A 188 -28.51 -7.11 0.06
C HIS A 188 -28.14 -7.74 1.39
#